data_a0c7f5e1d9611c8d544b1fcdf0cbadf4
#
_entry.id   a0c7f5e1d9611c8d544b1fcdf0cbadf4
#
_cell.length_a   1.000
_cell.length_b   1.000
_cell.length_c   1.000
_cell.angle_alpha   90.00
_cell.angle_beta   90.00
_cell.angle_gamma   90.00
#
_symmetry.space_group_name_H-M   'P 1'
#
loop_
_entity.id
_entity.type
_entity.pdbx_description
1 polymer ?
#
loop_
_entity_poly.entity_id
_entity_poly.type
_entity_poly.pdbx_seq_one_letter_code
_entity_poly.pdbx_strand_id
1 'polypeptide(L)' 'MISDIKQRALHRAKILEGQMRGVQKMIENEDYCMDILTQSLAIQKSIGSLNKLILENHVRTHIKANLSSQNEKEQEKSIE' A
#
# COMPACT_ATOMS: atom_id res chain seq x y z
N MET A 1 2.74 -14.04 0.50
CA MET A 1 2.58 -12.85 -0.37
C MET A 1 3.25 -13.11 -1.72
N ILE A 2 2.64 -12.67 -2.79
CA ILE A 2 3.19 -12.82 -4.14
C ILE A 2 4.53 -12.08 -4.21
N SER A 3 5.58 -12.76 -4.70
CA SER A 3 6.96 -12.27 -4.63
C SER A 3 7.16 -10.91 -5.30
N ASP A 4 6.61 -10.72 -6.50
CA ASP A 4 6.70 -9.46 -7.21
C ASP A 4 6.03 -8.32 -6.45
N ILE A 5 4.83 -8.57 -5.93
CA ILE A 5 4.09 -7.57 -5.15
C ILE A 5 4.83 -7.25 -3.86
N LYS A 6 5.40 -8.26 -3.20
CA LYS A 6 6.18 -8.07 -1.98
C LYS A 6 7.35 -7.11 -2.22
N GLN A 7 8.09 -7.31 -3.30
CA GLN A 7 9.24 -6.45 -3.63
C GLN A 7 8.80 -5.02 -3.92
N ARG A 8 7.75 -4.86 -4.69
CA ARG A 8 7.21 -3.53 -5.03
C ARG A 8 6.67 -2.82 -3.80
N ALA A 9 5.95 -3.54 -2.94
CA ALA A 9 5.41 -2.98 -1.71
C ALA A 9 6.51 -2.56 -0.74
N LEU A 10 7.56 -3.39 -0.58
CA LEU A 10 8.72 -3.05 0.24
C LEU A 10 9.43 -1.80 -0.28
N HIS A 11 9.60 -1.70 -1.59
CA HIS A 11 10.23 -0.54 -2.19
C HIS A 11 9.43 0.74 -1.89
N ARG A 12 8.12 0.69 -2.04
CA ARG A 12 7.23 1.80 -1.71
C ARG A 12 7.29 2.16 -0.23
N ALA A 13 7.31 1.16 0.64
CA ALA A 13 7.40 1.40 2.08
C ALA A 13 8.71 2.08 2.47
N LYS A 14 9.82 1.72 1.84
CA LYS A 14 11.11 2.37 2.07
C LYS A 14 11.11 3.83 1.61
N ILE A 15 10.48 4.12 0.47
CA ILE A 15 10.34 5.49 0.00
C ILE A 15 9.52 6.31 1.00
N LEU A 16 8.41 5.75 1.48
CA LEU A 16 7.56 6.41 2.48
C LEU A 16 8.31 6.70 3.77
N GLU A 17 9.13 5.76 4.21
CA GLU A 17 9.96 5.95 5.39
C GLU A 17 10.87 7.17 5.24
N GLY A 18 11.54 7.29 4.09
CA GLY A 18 12.39 8.44 3.80
C GLY A 18 11.61 9.74 3.72
N GLN A 19 10.43 9.72 3.11
CA GLN A 19 9.55 10.89 3.01
C GLN A 19 9.07 11.34 4.40
N MET A 20 8.76 10.41 5.29
CA MET A 20 8.35 10.73 6.65
C MET A 20 9.49 11.35 7.45
N ARG A 21 10.73 10.87 7.27
CA ARG A 21 11.90 11.52 7.88
C ARG A 21 12.07 12.94 7.39
N GLY A 22 11.82 13.19 6.10
CA GLY A 22 11.84 14.54 5.54
C GLY A 22 10.83 15.46 6.19
N VAL A 23 9.59 15.00 6.37
CA VAL A 23 8.53 15.76 7.05
C VAL A 23 8.92 16.05 8.49
N GLN A 24 9.49 15.07 9.19
CA GLN A 24 9.96 15.23 10.54
C GLN A 24 10.98 16.38 10.67
N LYS A 25 11.94 16.42 9.73
CA LYS A 25 12.93 17.51 9.69
C LYS A 25 12.29 18.86 9.42
N MET A 26 11.31 18.91 8.52
CA MET A 26 10.60 20.14 8.22
C MET A 26 9.88 20.68 9.47
N ILE A 27 9.29 19.79 10.25
CA ILE A 27 8.61 20.16 11.51
C ILE A 27 9.65 20.65 12.54
N GLU A 28 10.75 19.92 12.69
CA GLU A 28 11.82 20.32 13.62
C GLU A 28 12.37 21.69 13.28
N ASN A 29 12.51 21.99 11.98
CA ASN A 29 13.01 23.28 11.50
C ASN A 29 11.93 24.37 11.47
N GLU A 30 10.69 24.03 11.81
CA GLU A 30 9.56 24.94 11.75
C GLU A 30 9.41 25.58 10.37
N ASP A 31 9.57 24.77 9.31
CA ASP A 31 9.37 25.21 7.94
C ASP A 31 7.93 25.73 7.74
N TYR A 32 7.71 26.44 6.66
CA TYR A 32 6.39 26.98 6.36
C TYR A 32 5.33 25.88 6.33
N CYS A 33 4.25 26.08 7.08
CA CYS A 33 3.21 25.05 7.28
C CYS A 33 2.64 24.50 5.99
N MET A 34 2.46 25.35 4.99
CA MET A 34 1.90 24.91 3.70
C MET A 34 2.85 23.99 2.94
N ASP A 35 4.16 24.19 3.12
CA ASP A 35 5.16 23.30 2.51
C ASP A 35 5.14 21.92 3.21
N ILE A 36 5.02 21.91 4.53
CA ILE A 36 4.89 20.66 5.29
C ILE A 36 3.62 19.93 4.87
N LEU A 37 2.51 20.65 4.75
CA LEU A 37 1.24 20.08 4.33
C LEU A 37 1.33 19.47 2.93
N THR A 38 1.97 20.18 2.01
CA THR A 38 2.17 19.70 0.63
C THR A 38 2.92 18.37 0.61
N GLN A 39 3.98 18.25 1.41
CA GLN A 39 4.74 17.02 1.53
C GLN A 39 3.89 15.90 2.16
N SER A 40 3.12 16.22 3.18
CA SER A 40 2.23 15.27 3.83
C SER A 40 1.17 14.73 2.87
N LEU A 41 0.59 15.59 2.03
CA LEU A 41 -0.39 15.18 1.03
C LEU A 41 0.23 14.26 -0.04
N ALA A 42 1.48 14.53 -0.43
CA ALA A 42 2.21 13.67 -1.36
C ALA A 42 2.44 12.28 -0.75
N ILE A 43 2.77 12.21 0.53
CA ILE A 43 2.93 10.94 1.26
C ILE A 43 1.62 10.18 1.32
N GLN A 44 0.52 10.87 1.58
CA GLN A 44 -0.81 10.27 1.61
C GLN A 44 -1.14 9.60 0.28
N LYS A 45 -0.80 10.23 -0.83
CA LYS A 45 -0.98 9.67 -2.16
C LYS A 45 -0.11 8.43 -2.36
N SER A 46 1.13 8.46 -1.88
CA SER A 46 2.05 7.30 -1.95
C SER A 46 1.54 6.13 -1.11
N ILE A 47 0.96 6.40 0.05
CA ILE A 47 0.32 5.37 0.88
C ILE A 47 -0.83 4.72 0.11
N GLY A 48 -1.62 5.51 -0.62
CA GLY A 48 -2.68 5.00 -1.47
C GLY A 48 -2.16 4.00 -2.51
N SER A 49 -1.01 4.28 -3.11
CA SER A 49 -0.36 3.37 -4.07
C SER A 49 0.09 2.07 -3.40
N LEU A 50 0.65 2.15 -2.18
CA LEU A 50 1.01 0.96 -1.41
C LEU A 50 -0.23 0.13 -1.09
N ASN A 51 -1.30 0.78 -0.68
CA ASN A 51 -2.56 0.11 -0.35
C ASN A 51 -3.11 -0.66 -1.55
N LYS A 52 -3.01 -0.10 -2.75
CA LYS A 52 -3.43 -0.79 -3.98
C LYS A 52 -2.64 -2.06 -4.23
N LEU A 53 -1.33 -2.05 -3.98
CA LEU A 53 -0.48 -3.24 -4.11
C LEU A 53 -0.89 -4.33 -3.12
N ILE A 54 -1.15 -3.96 -1.88
CA ILE A 54 -1.56 -4.90 -0.85
C ILE A 54 -2.93 -5.49 -1.18
N LEU A 55 -3.86 -4.66 -1.63
CA LEU A 55 -5.18 -5.11 -2.05
C LEU A 55 -5.08 -6.06 -3.25
N GLU A 56 -4.25 -5.73 -4.24
CA GLU A 56 -4.01 -6.61 -5.39
C GLU A 56 -3.50 -7.97 -4.95
N ASN A 57 -2.55 -8.00 -4.02
CA ASN A 57 -2.05 -9.25 -3.47
C ASN A 57 -3.16 -10.06 -2.81
N HIS A 58 -3.99 -9.41 -1.99
CA HIS A 58 -5.07 -10.08 -1.29
C HIS A 58 -6.08 -10.69 -2.26
N VAL A 59 -6.51 -9.90 -3.26
CA VAL A 59 -7.49 -10.34 -4.26
C VAL A 59 -6.95 -11.54 -5.06
N ARG A 60 -5.72 -11.42 -5.57
CA ARG A 60 -5.11 -12.48 -6.39
C ARG A 60 -4.90 -13.76 -5.57
N THR A 61 -4.42 -13.63 -4.35
CA THR A 61 -4.20 -14.77 -3.45
C THR A 61 -5.53 -15.43 -3.07
N HIS A 62 -6.53 -14.64 -2.76
CA HIS A 62 -7.87 -15.14 -2.39
C HIS A 62 -8.54 -15.87 -3.55
N ILE A 63 -8.52 -15.30 -4.75
CA ILE A 63 -9.09 -15.91 -5.95
C ILE A 63 -8.38 -17.23 -6.25
N LYS A 64 -7.06 -17.25 -6.20
CA LYS A 64 -6.26 -18.45 -6.44
C LYS A 64 -6.59 -19.55 -5.42
N ALA A 65 -6.72 -19.21 -4.16
CA ALA A 65 -7.08 -20.16 -3.11
C ALA A 65 -8.47 -20.76 -3.35
N ASN A 66 -9.46 -19.93 -3.73
CA ASN A 66 -10.80 -20.38 -4.03
C ASN A 66 -10.84 -21.31 -5.24
N LEU A 67 -10.10 -20.99 -6.28
CA LEU A 67 -9.99 -21.84 -7.47
C LEU A 67 -9.30 -23.16 -7.17
N SER A 68 -8.27 -23.12 -6.31
CA SER A 68 -7.52 -24.32 -5.92
C SER A 68 -8.37 -25.28 -5.07
N SER A 69 -9.24 -24.75 -4.23
CA SER A 69 -10.10 -25.56 -3.37
C SER A 69 -11.17 -26.33 -4.18
N GLN A 70 -11.50 -25.84 -5.36
CA GLN A 70 -12.56 -26.38 -6.22
C GLN A 70 -13.88 -26.57 -5.45
N ASN A 71 -14.10 -25.73 -4.47
CA ASN A 71 -15.30 -25.76 -3.66
C ASN A 71 -16.33 -24.80 -4.25
N GLU A 72 -17.37 -25.35 -4.89
CA GLU A 72 -18.39 -24.55 -5.56
C GLU A 72 -19.09 -23.58 -4.61
N LYS A 73 -19.31 -23.97 -3.37
CA LYS A 73 -19.95 -23.10 -2.38
C LYS A 73 -19.08 -21.88 -2.06
N GLU A 74 -17.76 -22.05 -1.94
CA GLU A 74 -16.86 -20.95 -1.71
C GLU A 74 -16.78 -20.04 -2.92
N GLN A 75 -16.76 -20.60 -4.13
CA GLN A 75 -16.78 -19.83 -5.36
C GLN A 75 -18.04 -18.98 -5.49
N GLU A 76 -19.20 -19.56 -5.18
CA GLU A 76 -20.46 -18.81 -5.19
C GLU A 76 -20.44 -17.66 -4.20
N LYS A 77 -19.94 -17.88 -3.00
CA LYS A 77 -19.81 -16.81 -1.99
C LYS A 77 -18.83 -15.71 -2.43
N SER A 78 -17.81 -16.07 -3.19
CA SER A 78 -16.85 -15.09 -3.70
C SER A 78 -17.45 -14.20 -4.78
N ILE A 79 -18.39 -14.72 -5.54
CA ILE A 79 -19.08 -14.00 -6.62
C ILE A 79 -20.16 -13.06 -6.07
N GLU A 80 -20.83 -13.47 -5.01
CA GLU A 80 -21.85 -12.67 -4.36
C GLU A 80 -21.23 -11.44 -3.63
#